data_b70daac51e5e0725780545cf6375b128
#
_entry.id   b70daac51e5e0725780545cf6375b128
#
_cell.length_a   1.000
_cell.length_b   1.000
_cell.length_c   1.000
_cell.angle_alpha   90.00
_cell.angle_beta   90.00
_cell.angle_gamma   90.00
#
_symmetry.space_group_name_H-M   'P 1'
#
loop_
_entity.id
_entity.type
_entity.pdbx_description
1 polymer ?
#
loop_
_entity_poly.entity_id
_entity_poly.type
_entity_poly.pdbx_seq_one_letter_code
_entity_poly.pdbx_strand_id
1 'polypeptide(L)'
;MSSRDIILNSIRENKPISDLALPPMPSYPHTLTQSEGLELFMKNLSDNAAIVKIINSSDSIPDLILKQWSEHGHIHAPGFPYLHNTPATIESANKLDITVINGSLGVINNGAIWIHDLNLEHRSVAFLTKYLVILIDQNDLVYNLHEAYSRLNPDEFGYGVWISGPSKTGDIEQALVIGAHGPLEVMVLIKTN
;
A
#
# COMPACT_ATOMS: atom_id res chain seq x y z
N MET A 1 22.85 -22.72 -24.08
CA MET A 1 22.63 -21.38 -23.52
C MET A 1 21.22 -20.98 -23.89
N SER A 2 20.37 -20.60 -22.93
CA SER A 2 19.00 -20.17 -23.22
C SER A 2 19.00 -18.77 -23.83
N SER A 3 17.93 -18.41 -24.57
CA SER A 3 17.77 -17.03 -25.08
C SER A 3 17.87 -15.98 -23.98
N ARG A 4 17.38 -16.32 -22.77
CA ARG A 4 17.53 -15.48 -21.56
C ARG A 4 19.00 -15.24 -21.20
N ASP A 5 19.82 -16.30 -21.21
CA ASP A 5 21.25 -16.18 -20.84
C ASP A 5 22.02 -15.33 -21.86
N ILE A 6 21.69 -15.48 -23.15
CA ILE A 6 22.27 -14.68 -24.23
C ILE A 6 21.97 -13.19 -24.03
N ILE A 7 20.70 -12.84 -23.77
CA ILE A 7 20.27 -11.46 -23.54
C ILE A 7 20.95 -10.89 -22.30
N LEU A 8 20.93 -11.60 -21.17
CA LEU A 8 21.54 -11.12 -19.93
C LEU A 8 23.05 -10.94 -20.05
N ASN A 9 23.73 -11.82 -20.73
CA ASN A 9 25.20 -11.67 -20.99
C ASN A 9 25.46 -10.48 -21.88
N SER A 10 24.72 -10.31 -22.96
CA SER A 10 24.85 -9.13 -23.82
C SER A 10 24.64 -7.81 -23.06
N ILE A 11 23.66 -7.75 -22.17
CA ILE A 11 23.45 -6.56 -21.32
C ILE A 11 24.65 -6.33 -20.38
N ARG A 12 25.19 -7.39 -19.77
CA ARG A 12 26.33 -7.27 -18.85
C ARG A 12 27.59 -6.80 -19.57
N GLU A 13 27.87 -7.35 -20.78
CA GLU A 13 29.04 -7.01 -21.61
C GLU A 13 28.97 -5.57 -22.13
N ASN A 14 27.77 -5.07 -22.42
CA ASN A 14 27.55 -3.72 -22.93
C ASN A 14 27.19 -2.69 -21.85
N LYS A 15 27.14 -3.08 -20.57
CA LYS A 15 26.90 -2.14 -19.49
C LYS A 15 28.07 -1.18 -19.37
N PRO A 16 27.84 0.15 -19.45
CA PRO A 16 28.94 1.12 -19.28
C PRO A 16 29.53 0.97 -17.88
N ILE A 17 30.86 0.90 -17.81
CA ILE A 17 31.56 0.96 -16.53
C ILE A 17 31.47 2.42 -16.07
N SER A 18 30.77 2.66 -15.00
CA SER A 18 30.69 3.97 -14.39
C SER A 18 31.28 3.93 -12.99
N ASP A 19 32.43 4.58 -12.85
CA ASP A 19 33.06 4.82 -11.53
C ASP A 19 32.46 6.02 -10.79
N LEU A 20 31.38 6.60 -11.34
CA LEU A 20 30.69 7.71 -10.72
C LEU A 20 29.96 7.21 -9.47
N ALA A 21 30.35 7.73 -8.32
CA ALA A 21 29.61 7.52 -7.10
C ALA A 21 28.19 8.08 -7.24
N LEU A 22 27.21 7.35 -6.69
CA LEU A 22 25.86 7.88 -6.59
C LEU A 22 25.88 9.19 -5.79
N PRO A 23 25.10 10.21 -6.18
CA PRO A 23 24.99 11.41 -5.40
C PRO A 23 24.50 11.09 -3.98
N PRO A 24 24.96 11.82 -2.96
CA PRO A 24 24.46 11.59 -1.61
C PRO A 24 22.95 11.80 -1.57
N MET A 25 22.26 10.95 -0.81
CA MET A 25 20.84 11.11 -0.58
C MET A 25 20.57 12.46 0.09
N PRO A 26 19.73 13.33 -0.48
CA PRO A 26 19.44 14.61 0.14
C PRO A 26 18.71 14.40 1.48
N SER A 27 19.10 15.16 2.49
CA SER A 27 18.43 15.19 3.79
C SER A 27 17.36 16.28 3.78
N TYR A 28 16.15 15.91 4.15
CA TYR A 28 15.02 16.83 4.29
C TYR A 28 14.55 16.80 5.75
N PRO A 29 15.25 17.51 6.65
CA PRO A 29 14.88 17.54 8.05
C PRO A 29 13.49 18.16 8.22
N HIS A 30 12.73 17.62 9.15
CA HIS A 30 11.43 18.17 9.56
C HIS A 30 11.42 18.35 11.08
N THR A 31 10.53 19.22 11.57
CA THR A 31 10.38 19.54 12.98
C THR A 31 9.04 19.06 13.56
N LEU A 32 8.28 18.27 12.80
CA LEU A 32 6.99 17.78 13.25
C LEU A 32 7.14 16.83 14.44
N THR A 33 6.32 17.04 15.43
CA THR A 33 6.08 16.06 16.50
C THR A 33 5.35 14.84 15.94
N GLN A 34 5.33 13.75 16.68
CA GLN A 34 4.60 12.53 16.27
C GLN A 34 3.11 12.82 16.07
N SER A 35 2.48 13.63 16.93
CA SER A 35 1.07 14.00 16.81
C SER A 35 0.80 14.82 15.54
N GLU A 36 1.60 15.85 15.30
CA GLU A 36 1.47 16.68 14.08
C GLU A 36 1.70 15.86 12.81
N GLY A 37 2.65 14.91 12.85
CA GLY A 37 2.88 13.99 11.75
C GLY A 37 1.68 13.08 11.48
N LEU A 38 1.08 12.51 12.53
CA LEU A 38 -0.13 11.69 12.42
C LEU A 38 -1.30 12.49 11.85
N GLU A 39 -1.55 13.69 12.35
CA GLU A 39 -2.62 14.57 11.86
C GLU A 39 -2.43 14.91 10.38
N LEU A 40 -1.20 15.25 9.97
CA LEU A 40 -0.87 15.54 8.58
C LEU A 40 -1.03 14.30 7.68
N PHE A 41 -0.62 13.12 8.15
CA PHE A 41 -0.80 11.86 7.42
C PHE A 41 -2.28 11.56 7.19
N MET A 42 -3.10 11.67 8.23
CA MET A 42 -4.55 11.47 8.15
C MET A 42 -5.20 12.47 7.19
N LYS A 43 -4.79 13.73 7.25
CA LYS A 43 -5.26 14.77 6.33
C LYS A 43 -4.95 14.40 4.88
N ASN A 44 -3.71 14.05 4.57
CA ASN A 44 -3.28 13.71 3.21
C ASN A 44 -3.97 12.45 2.67
N LEU A 45 -4.21 11.44 3.52
CA LEU A 45 -5.02 10.28 3.16
C LEU A 45 -6.46 10.67 2.83
N SER A 46 -7.07 11.55 3.64
CA SER A 46 -8.44 12.02 3.42
C SER A 46 -8.54 12.88 2.16
N ASP A 47 -7.56 13.74 1.90
CA ASP A 47 -7.46 14.52 0.66
C ASP A 47 -7.33 13.61 -0.58
N ASN A 48 -6.73 12.44 -0.41
CA ASN A 48 -6.66 11.38 -1.40
C ASN A 48 -7.91 10.50 -1.46
N ALA A 49 -8.99 10.87 -0.76
CA ALA A 49 -10.27 10.17 -0.68
C ALA A 49 -10.22 8.81 0.03
N ALA A 50 -9.25 8.56 0.89
CA ALA A 50 -9.29 7.42 1.79
C ALA A 50 -10.17 7.71 3.01
N ILE A 51 -10.85 6.66 3.51
CA ILE A 51 -11.53 6.67 4.80
C ILE A 51 -10.47 6.39 5.87
N VAL A 52 -10.26 7.30 6.82
CA VAL A 52 -9.22 7.15 7.83
C VAL A 52 -9.84 6.99 9.21
N LYS A 53 -9.38 5.99 9.96
CA LYS A 53 -9.78 5.77 11.36
C LYS A 53 -8.56 5.44 12.20
N ILE A 54 -8.51 6.02 13.39
CA ILE A 54 -7.58 5.59 14.44
C ILE A 54 -8.23 4.40 15.16
N ILE A 55 -7.42 3.38 15.42
CA ILE A 55 -7.81 2.21 16.21
C ILE A 55 -6.82 1.98 17.34
N ASN A 56 -7.33 1.41 18.42
CA ASN A 56 -6.56 0.94 19.55
C ASN A 56 -6.76 -0.56 19.78
N SER A 57 -6.08 -1.14 20.74
CA SER A 57 -6.10 -2.59 20.98
C SER A 57 -7.47 -3.15 21.41
N SER A 58 -8.40 -2.29 21.84
CA SER A 58 -9.78 -2.70 22.23
C SER A 58 -10.77 -2.70 21.06
N ASP A 59 -10.40 -2.11 19.92
CA ASP A 59 -11.30 -2.01 18.77
C ASP A 59 -11.38 -3.31 17.99
N SER A 60 -12.59 -3.70 17.64
CA SER A 60 -12.85 -4.84 16.76
C SER A 60 -12.73 -4.42 15.29
N ILE A 61 -11.62 -4.75 14.67
CA ILE A 61 -11.40 -4.49 13.23
C ILE A 61 -12.50 -5.12 12.36
N PRO A 62 -12.92 -6.39 12.59
CA PRO A 62 -14.05 -6.96 11.88
C PRO A 62 -15.32 -6.12 11.98
N ASP A 63 -15.69 -5.66 13.17
CA ASP A 63 -16.91 -4.85 13.35
C ASP A 63 -16.82 -3.50 12.63
N LEU A 64 -15.63 -2.88 12.60
CA LEU A 64 -15.41 -1.63 11.86
C LEU A 64 -15.59 -1.84 10.34
N ILE A 65 -15.11 -2.96 9.81
CA ILE A 65 -15.24 -3.33 8.40
C ILE A 65 -16.70 -3.61 8.05
N LEU A 66 -17.36 -4.47 8.84
CA LEU A 66 -18.74 -4.86 8.60
C LEU A 66 -19.73 -3.69 8.77
N LYS A 67 -19.43 -2.75 9.67
CA LYS A 67 -20.20 -1.52 9.82
C LYS A 67 -20.05 -0.57 8.64
N GLN A 68 -18.86 -0.53 8.01
CA GLN A 68 -18.61 0.33 6.87
C GLN A 68 -19.25 -0.22 5.60
N TRP A 69 -19.14 -1.53 5.38
CA TRP A 69 -19.66 -2.22 4.21
C TRP A 69 -20.49 -3.43 4.63
N SER A 70 -21.81 -3.23 4.81
CA SER A 70 -22.74 -4.27 5.27
C SER A 70 -23.04 -5.33 4.20
N GLU A 71 -22.96 -4.97 2.92
CA GLU A 71 -23.19 -5.85 1.80
C GLU A 71 -21.86 -6.30 1.20
N HIS A 72 -21.43 -7.52 1.51
CA HIS A 72 -20.20 -8.13 1.01
C HIS A 72 -20.36 -9.65 0.89
N GLY A 73 -19.70 -10.25 -0.10
CA GLY A 73 -19.72 -11.70 -0.33
C GLY A 73 -18.37 -12.34 0.00
N HIS A 74 -17.31 -11.92 -0.68
CA HIS A 74 -15.99 -12.54 -0.58
C HIS A 74 -14.99 -11.61 0.08
N ILE A 75 -14.54 -11.99 1.29
CA ILE A 75 -13.55 -11.25 2.06
C ILE A 75 -12.24 -12.02 2.07
N HIS A 76 -11.14 -11.33 1.76
CA HIS A 76 -9.79 -11.80 1.97
C HIS A 76 -9.17 -11.01 3.13
N ALA A 77 -9.05 -11.64 4.27
CA ALA A 77 -8.57 -11.02 5.51
C ALA A 77 -7.68 -11.99 6.30
N PRO A 78 -6.47 -12.30 5.81
CA PRO A 78 -5.55 -13.18 6.51
C PRO A 78 -5.24 -12.62 7.91
N GLY A 79 -5.30 -13.48 8.93
CA GLY A 79 -5.15 -13.08 10.34
C GLY A 79 -6.44 -12.70 11.06
N PHE A 80 -7.60 -12.65 10.36
CA PHE A 80 -8.91 -12.38 10.96
C PHE A 80 -9.88 -13.55 10.75
N PRO A 81 -9.79 -14.63 11.58
CA PRO A 81 -10.57 -15.86 11.37
C PRO A 81 -12.08 -15.68 11.50
N TYR A 82 -12.54 -14.57 12.10
CA TYR A 82 -13.97 -14.24 12.25
C TYR A 82 -14.58 -13.61 10.99
N LEU A 83 -13.75 -13.17 10.04
CA LEU A 83 -14.20 -12.78 8.71
C LEU A 83 -14.12 -14.03 7.82
N HIS A 84 -15.14 -14.28 7.00
CA HIS A 84 -15.10 -15.38 6.04
C HIS A 84 -13.94 -15.18 5.06
N ASN A 85 -12.82 -15.83 5.35
CA ASN A 85 -11.60 -15.62 4.59
C ASN A 85 -11.63 -16.42 3.29
N THR A 86 -11.79 -15.72 2.17
CA THR A 86 -11.66 -16.30 0.83
C THR A 86 -10.19 -16.32 0.45
N PRO A 87 -9.58 -17.50 0.17
CA PRO A 87 -8.18 -17.57 -0.24
C PRO A 87 -7.91 -16.71 -1.48
N ALA A 88 -6.80 -16.00 -1.49
CA ALA A 88 -6.38 -15.17 -2.62
C ALA A 88 -5.69 -16.02 -3.69
N THR A 89 -6.46 -16.57 -4.59
CA THR A 89 -5.97 -17.25 -5.78
C THR A 89 -6.20 -16.38 -7.03
N ILE A 90 -5.59 -16.74 -8.15
CA ILE A 90 -5.83 -16.05 -9.44
C ILE A 90 -7.31 -16.10 -9.81
N GLU A 91 -8.00 -17.20 -9.49
CA GLU A 91 -9.41 -17.43 -9.85
C GLU A 91 -10.37 -16.66 -8.93
N SER A 92 -10.02 -16.48 -7.66
CA SER A 92 -10.87 -15.80 -6.68
C SER A 92 -10.59 -14.28 -6.57
N ALA A 93 -9.41 -13.82 -6.98
CA ALA A 93 -8.99 -12.44 -6.77
C ALA A 93 -9.95 -11.40 -7.38
N ASN A 94 -10.53 -11.70 -8.55
CA ASN A 94 -11.50 -10.81 -9.22
C ASN A 94 -12.92 -10.85 -8.63
N LYS A 95 -13.16 -11.71 -7.65
CA LYS A 95 -14.46 -11.85 -6.96
C LYS A 95 -14.42 -11.25 -5.55
N LEU A 96 -13.26 -10.77 -5.11
CA LEU A 96 -13.11 -10.20 -3.78
C LEU A 96 -13.89 -8.89 -3.66
N ASP A 97 -14.73 -8.81 -2.65
CA ASP A 97 -15.40 -7.56 -2.29
C ASP A 97 -14.51 -6.75 -1.34
N ILE A 98 -13.97 -7.38 -0.31
CA ILE A 98 -13.11 -6.73 0.68
C ILE A 98 -11.77 -7.46 0.78
N THR A 99 -10.68 -6.70 0.77
CA THR A 99 -9.34 -7.20 1.10
C THR A 99 -8.75 -6.41 2.26
N VAL A 100 -8.22 -7.12 3.25
CA VAL A 100 -7.50 -6.53 4.39
C VAL A 100 -6.03 -6.88 4.27
N ILE A 101 -5.17 -5.88 4.27
CA ILE A 101 -3.72 -6.02 4.15
C ILE A 101 -2.98 -5.15 5.17
N ASN A 102 -1.74 -5.52 5.45
CA ASN A 102 -0.86 -4.71 6.30
C ASN A 102 0.02 -3.79 5.44
N GLY A 103 0.08 -2.52 5.81
CA GLY A 103 1.08 -1.57 5.34
C GLY A 103 2.34 -1.68 6.19
N SER A 104 3.51 -1.50 5.58
CA SER A 104 4.81 -1.60 6.24
C SER A 104 5.43 -0.25 6.56
N LEU A 105 5.16 0.76 5.76
CA LEU A 105 5.60 2.14 5.96
C LEU A 105 4.53 3.10 5.46
N GLY A 106 4.32 4.21 6.18
CA GLY A 106 3.45 5.30 5.75
C GLY A 106 4.24 6.59 5.56
N VAL A 107 3.99 7.30 4.47
CA VAL A 107 4.66 8.56 4.14
C VAL A 107 3.75 9.74 4.46
N ILE A 108 4.12 10.51 5.47
CA ILE A 108 3.31 11.59 6.05
C ILE A 108 2.95 12.63 4.99
N ASN A 109 3.92 13.11 4.22
CA ASN A 109 3.74 14.27 3.34
C ASN A 109 2.82 14.02 2.11
N ASN A 110 2.49 12.76 1.80
CA ASN A 110 1.63 12.44 0.64
C ASN A 110 0.59 11.35 0.93
N GLY A 111 0.54 10.79 2.13
CA GLY A 111 -0.40 9.74 2.51
C GLY A 111 -0.15 8.38 1.85
N ALA A 112 1.00 8.17 1.22
CA ALA A 112 1.30 6.88 0.57
C ALA A 112 1.68 5.82 1.61
N ILE A 113 1.21 4.59 1.40
CA ILE A 113 1.49 3.43 2.25
C ILE A 113 2.19 2.36 1.41
N TRP A 114 3.33 1.86 1.89
CA TRP A 114 4.08 0.80 1.25
C TRP A 114 3.49 -0.57 1.54
N ILE A 115 3.17 -1.28 0.48
CA ILE A 115 2.68 -2.67 0.50
C ILE A 115 3.65 -3.51 -0.32
N HIS A 116 4.09 -4.65 0.21
CA HIS A 116 4.99 -5.58 -0.49
C HIS A 116 4.47 -7.01 -0.47
N ASP A 117 5.03 -7.86 -1.31
CA ASP A 117 4.53 -9.21 -1.57
C ASP A 117 4.62 -10.16 -0.37
N LEU A 118 5.47 -9.90 0.62
CA LEU A 118 5.48 -10.68 1.87
C LEU A 118 4.21 -10.49 2.71
N ASN A 119 3.47 -9.39 2.47
CA ASN A 119 2.20 -9.08 3.13
C ASN A 119 0.99 -9.47 2.28
N LEU A 120 1.20 -10.07 1.11
CA LEU A 120 0.16 -10.41 0.15
C LEU A 120 0.24 -11.89 -0.22
N GLU A 121 -0.86 -12.63 -0.10
CA GLU A 121 -0.93 -14.00 -0.64
C GLU A 121 -0.84 -13.99 -2.18
N HIS A 122 -1.38 -12.96 -2.82
CA HIS A 122 -1.29 -12.73 -4.26
C HIS A 122 -1.21 -11.22 -4.56
N ARG A 123 -0.33 -10.82 -5.47
CA ARG A 123 -0.06 -9.39 -5.78
C ARG A 123 -1.28 -8.62 -6.26
N SER A 124 -2.23 -9.28 -6.91
CA SER A 124 -3.41 -8.63 -7.48
C SER A 124 -4.49 -8.28 -6.46
N VAL A 125 -4.48 -8.84 -5.25
CA VAL A 125 -5.57 -8.65 -4.27
C VAL A 125 -5.75 -7.19 -3.85
N ALA A 126 -4.68 -6.42 -3.83
CA ALA A 126 -4.73 -4.99 -3.52
C ALA A 126 -5.41 -4.15 -4.61
N PHE A 127 -5.58 -4.69 -5.82
CA PHE A 127 -6.12 -3.97 -6.98
C PHE A 127 -7.44 -4.50 -7.49
N LEU A 128 -7.72 -5.80 -7.32
CA LEU A 128 -8.92 -6.45 -7.84
C LEU A 128 -10.09 -6.46 -6.85
N THR A 129 -9.85 -6.04 -5.62
CA THR A 129 -10.91 -5.89 -4.60
C THR A 129 -11.73 -4.62 -4.85
N LYS A 130 -13.01 -4.63 -4.44
CA LYS A 130 -13.85 -3.41 -4.46
C LYS A 130 -13.47 -2.46 -3.32
N TYR A 131 -13.24 -3.02 -2.14
CA TYR A 131 -12.94 -2.29 -0.92
C TYR A 131 -11.62 -2.78 -0.34
N LEU A 132 -10.67 -1.87 -0.17
CA LEU A 132 -9.36 -2.18 0.38
C LEU A 132 -9.24 -1.61 1.79
N VAL A 133 -8.88 -2.45 2.75
CA VAL A 133 -8.53 -2.03 4.11
C VAL A 133 -7.03 -2.18 4.29
N ILE A 134 -6.38 -1.11 4.71
CA ILE A 134 -4.94 -1.10 5.01
C ILE A 134 -4.77 -0.83 6.50
N LEU A 135 -4.07 -1.74 7.18
CA LEU A 135 -3.68 -1.59 8.58
C LEU A 135 -2.26 -1.06 8.63
N ILE A 136 -2.01 -0.02 9.42
CA ILE A 136 -0.68 0.53 9.62
C ILE A 136 -0.48 0.97 11.07
N ASP A 137 0.73 0.77 11.61
CA ASP A 137 1.09 1.28 12.92
C ASP A 137 1.57 2.75 12.80
N GLN A 138 1.20 3.62 13.75
CA GLN A 138 1.67 5.00 13.77
C GLN A 138 3.20 5.11 13.88
N ASN A 139 3.87 4.09 14.43
CA ASN A 139 5.31 4.06 14.58
C ASN A 139 6.05 3.77 13.26
N ASP A 140 5.33 3.28 12.24
CA ASP A 140 5.85 3.02 10.90
C ASP A 140 5.68 4.23 9.96
N LEU A 141 5.34 5.40 10.50
CA LEU A 141 5.25 6.62 9.72
C LEU A 141 6.62 7.28 9.56
N VAL A 142 6.90 7.72 8.35
CA VAL A 142 8.09 8.50 7.98
C VAL A 142 7.66 9.78 7.29
N TYR A 143 8.49 10.82 7.36
CA TYR A 143 8.08 12.13 6.84
C TYR A 143 7.92 12.15 5.32
N ASN A 144 8.88 11.60 4.58
CA ASN A 144 8.91 11.68 3.11
C ASN A 144 9.42 10.39 2.46
N LEU A 145 9.28 10.31 1.13
CA LEU A 145 9.73 9.15 0.34
C LEU A 145 11.24 8.90 0.43
N HIS A 146 12.08 9.93 0.60
CA HIS A 146 13.52 9.72 0.73
C HIS A 146 13.86 8.96 2.02
N GLU A 147 13.21 9.33 3.12
CA GLU A 147 13.33 8.61 4.39
C GLU A 147 12.77 7.19 4.24
N ALA A 148 11.62 7.04 3.59
CA ALA A 148 11.03 5.73 3.36
C ALA A 148 11.98 4.81 2.56
N TYR A 149 12.51 5.28 1.44
CA TYR A 149 13.44 4.48 0.63
C TYR A 149 14.77 4.18 1.35
N SER A 150 15.20 5.01 2.31
CA SER A 150 16.37 4.69 3.14
C SER A 150 16.14 3.53 4.12
N ARG A 151 14.87 3.25 4.46
CA ARG A 151 14.47 2.13 5.32
C ARG A 151 14.12 0.86 4.55
N LEU A 152 13.82 0.97 3.24
CA LEU A 152 13.47 -0.17 2.42
C LEU A 152 14.73 -0.88 1.91
N ASN A 153 14.79 -2.20 2.08
CA ASN A 153 15.81 -3.03 1.48
C ASN A 153 15.23 -3.75 0.26
N PRO A 154 15.61 -3.38 -0.97
CA PRO A 154 15.06 -3.98 -2.19
C PRO A 154 15.31 -5.49 -2.33
N ASP A 155 16.28 -6.03 -1.61
CA ASP A 155 16.63 -7.46 -1.67
C ASP A 155 15.68 -8.33 -0.82
N GLU A 156 14.85 -7.73 0.02
CA GLU A 156 13.92 -8.45 0.90
C GLU A 156 12.60 -8.83 0.23
N PHE A 157 12.22 -8.18 -0.86
CA PHE A 157 10.95 -8.40 -1.53
C PHE A 157 11.07 -8.36 -3.05
N GLY A 158 10.28 -9.18 -3.73
CA GLY A 158 10.24 -9.25 -5.20
C GLY A 158 9.29 -8.24 -5.84
N TYR A 159 8.43 -7.60 -5.04
CA TYR A 159 7.43 -6.65 -5.49
C TYR A 159 6.98 -5.74 -4.35
N GLY A 160 6.75 -4.48 -4.66
CA GLY A 160 6.13 -3.53 -3.74
C GLY A 160 5.46 -2.37 -4.48
N VAL A 161 4.51 -1.74 -3.82
CA VAL A 161 3.72 -0.64 -4.37
C VAL A 161 3.36 0.37 -3.28
N TRP A 162 3.36 1.65 -3.66
CA TRP A 162 2.82 2.72 -2.85
C TRP A 162 1.34 2.92 -3.16
N ILE A 163 0.48 2.85 -2.14
CA ILE A 163 -0.96 3.09 -2.25
C ILE A 163 -1.33 4.30 -1.40
N SER A 164 -2.05 5.26 -1.99
CA SER A 164 -2.56 6.45 -1.31
C SER A 164 -4.00 6.72 -1.74
N GLY A 165 -4.95 6.03 -1.11
CA GLY A 165 -6.38 6.13 -1.42
C GLY A 165 -6.85 5.28 -2.61
N PRO A 166 -8.13 5.40 -3.00
CA PRO A 166 -8.75 4.62 -4.06
C PRO A 166 -8.19 4.93 -5.44
N SER A 167 -8.39 3.99 -6.38
CA SER A 167 -7.99 4.18 -7.77
C SER A 167 -8.69 5.37 -8.40
N LYS A 168 -7.93 6.26 -9.02
CA LYS A 168 -8.43 7.46 -9.70
C LYS A 168 -7.84 7.53 -11.10
N THR A 169 -8.69 7.68 -12.11
CA THR A 169 -8.29 7.88 -13.49
C THR A 169 -8.94 9.17 -14.00
N GLY A 170 -8.14 10.08 -14.54
CA GLY A 170 -8.61 11.40 -15.00
C GLY A 170 -8.31 11.72 -16.46
N ASP A 171 -7.88 10.75 -17.26
CA ASP A 171 -7.30 10.97 -18.59
C ASP A 171 -8.32 11.11 -19.74
N ILE A 172 -9.57 10.70 -19.53
CA ILE A 172 -10.58 10.76 -20.57
C ILE A 172 -11.62 11.82 -20.20
N GLU A 173 -11.72 12.86 -21.05
CA GLU A 173 -12.70 13.96 -20.94
C GLU A 173 -12.62 14.81 -19.66
N GLN A 174 -11.50 14.79 -18.92
CA GLN A 174 -11.31 15.49 -17.63
C GLN A 174 -12.30 15.05 -16.53
N ALA A 175 -13.00 13.94 -16.74
CA ALA A 175 -13.86 13.35 -15.73
C ALA A 175 -13.05 12.41 -14.83
N LEU A 176 -13.08 12.65 -13.53
CA LEU A 176 -12.46 11.76 -12.53
C LEU A 176 -13.30 10.49 -12.40
N VAL A 177 -12.74 9.36 -12.83
CA VAL A 177 -13.35 8.03 -12.64
C VAL A 177 -12.65 7.33 -11.46
N ILE A 178 -13.44 6.90 -10.49
CA ILE A 178 -12.94 6.15 -9.31
C ILE A 178 -13.20 4.66 -9.53
N GLY A 179 -12.20 3.81 -9.20
CA GLY A 179 -12.33 2.36 -9.23
C GLY A 179 -12.25 1.69 -10.60
N ALA A 180 -11.80 2.39 -11.65
CA ALA A 180 -11.67 1.78 -12.99
C ALA A 180 -10.57 0.71 -13.05
N HIS A 181 -9.50 0.86 -12.29
CA HIS A 181 -8.32 -0.02 -12.29
C HIS A 181 -7.83 -0.35 -10.87
N GLY A 182 -8.73 -0.40 -9.88
CA GLY A 182 -8.38 -0.68 -8.49
C GLY A 182 -9.58 -0.47 -7.57
N PRO A 183 -9.38 -0.41 -6.26
CA PRO A 183 -10.45 -0.28 -5.29
C PRO A 183 -11.33 0.95 -5.52
N LEU A 184 -12.63 0.77 -5.34
CA LEU A 184 -13.63 1.85 -5.31
C LEU A 184 -13.44 2.73 -4.08
N GLU A 185 -13.16 2.08 -2.92
CA GLU A 185 -12.90 2.75 -1.65
C GLU A 185 -11.69 2.12 -0.96
N VAL A 186 -10.94 2.94 -0.26
CA VAL A 186 -9.84 2.52 0.60
C VAL A 186 -10.08 3.02 2.00
N MET A 187 -10.02 2.13 2.99
CA MET A 187 -10.04 2.48 4.40
C MET A 187 -8.66 2.21 5.01
N VAL A 188 -8.11 3.21 5.68
CA VAL A 188 -6.87 3.10 6.43
C VAL A 188 -7.18 3.08 7.91
N LEU A 189 -6.79 2.01 8.58
CA LEU A 189 -6.89 1.84 10.03
C LEU A 189 -5.50 2.04 10.63
N ILE A 190 -5.32 3.15 11.35
CA ILE A 190 -4.05 3.51 11.97
C ILE A 190 -4.08 3.05 13.42
N LYS A 191 -3.22 2.10 13.75
CA LYS A 191 -3.06 1.62 15.11
C LYS A 191 -2.23 2.63 15.90
N THR A 192 -2.79 3.08 17.03
CA THR A 192 -2.09 3.87 18.05
C THR A 192 -1.96 3.05 19.32
N ASN A 193 -0.93 3.34 20.11
CA ASN A 193 -0.69 2.68 21.40
C ASN A 193 -1.70 3.10 22.45
#